data_b16ab20dbe513232ae89712d760247b6
#
_entry.id   b16ab20dbe513232ae89712d760247b6
#
_cell.length_a   1.000
_cell.length_b   1.000
_cell.length_c   1.000
_cell.angle_alpha   90.00
_cell.angle_beta   90.00
_cell.angle_gamma   90.00
#
_symmetry.space_group_name_H-M   'P 1'
#
loop_
_entity.id
_entity.type
_entity.pdbx_description
1 polymer ?
#
loop_
_entity_poly.entity_id
_entity_poly.type
_entity_poly.pdbx_seq_one_letter_code
_entity_poly.pdbx_strand_id
1 'polypeptide(L)'
;MNPRIISISMAKGGVGKSSTAINLGAALSKEGKKVLLIDSDPQVGNMTLALGQMPDNLKFTLANIILHFLDTGEVDGFKETTLRVSDNLHLIPANPRLATIQDRLIFERSSGGIFEEKK
;
A
#
# COMPACT_ATOMS: atom_id res chain seq x y z
N MET A 1 -23.17 2.30 -0.81
CA MET A 1 -22.45 2.26 0.45
C MET A 1 -21.07 2.85 0.29
N ASN A 2 -20.72 3.78 1.13
CA ASN A 2 -19.43 4.46 1.00
C ASN A 2 -18.33 3.70 1.75
N PRO A 3 -17.21 3.47 1.11
CA PRO A 3 -16.10 2.84 1.81
C PRO A 3 -15.52 3.80 2.84
N ARG A 4 -14.94 3.22 3.87
CA ARG A 4 -14.28 3.98 4.92
C ARG A 4 -12.79 3.77 4.77
N ILE A 5 -12.02 4.84 4.85
CA ILE A 5 -10.58 4.78 4.76
C ILE A 5 -10.00 5.08 6.13
N ILE A 6 -9.19 4.16 6.62
CA ILE A 6 -8.55 4.28 7.94
C ILE A 6 -7.04 4.25 7.72
N SER A 7 -6.36 5.29 8.17
CA SER A 7 -4.90 5.34 8.10
C SER A 7 -4.31 4.98 9.45
N ILE A 8 -3.31 4.11 9.44
CA ILE A 8 -2.58 3.75 10.63
C ILE A 8 -1.14 4.19 10.41
N SER A 9 -0.73 5.18 11.15
CA SER A 9 0.50 5.89 10.88
C SER A 9 1.22 6.17 12.19
N MET A 10 2.52 5.97 12.21
CA MET A 10 3.35 6.25 13.36
C MET A 10 4.66 6.84 12.92
N ALA A 11 5.18 7.77 13.70
CA ALA A 11 6.42 8.43 13.38
C ALA A 11 7.62 7.50 13.51
N LYS A 12 7.48 6.44 14.33
CA LYS A 12 8.57 5.53 14.56
C LYS A 12 8.23 4.17 14.02
N GLY A 13 9.10 3.57 13.26
CA GLY A 13 8.88 2.24 12.75
C GLY A 13 8.94 1.19 13.84
N GLY A 14 8.35 0.03 13.58
CA GLY A 14 8.46 -1.11 14.47
C GLY A 14 7.69 -1.04 15.77
N VAL A 15 6.72 -0.14 15.88
CA VAL A 15 5.97 0.02 17.12
C VAL A 15 4.52 -0.44 17.01
N GLY A 16 4.30 -1.53 16.31
CA GLY A 16 2.98 -2.14 16.27
C GLY A 16 2.05 -1.63 15.19
N LYS A 17 2.56 -0.83 14.28
CA LYS A 17 1.75 -0.28 13.20
C LYS A 17 1.15 -1.38 12.33
N SER A 18 1.98 -2.30 11.87
CA SER A 18 1.52 -3.39 11.01
C SER A 18 0.60 -4.34 11.76
N SER A 19 0.92 -4.63 13.02
CA SER A 19 0.08 -5.51 13.84
C SER A 19 -1.30 -4.91 14.04
N THR A 20 -1.37 -3.61 14.28
CA THR A 20 -2.65 -2.93 14.48
C THR A 20 -3.48 -3.00 13.19
N ALA A 21 -2.87 -2.74 12.04
CA ALA A 21 -3.57 -2.78 10.77
C ALA A 21 -4.11 -4.17 10.48
N ILE A 22 -3.26 -5.18 10.65
CA ILE A 22 -3.65 -6.56 10.37
C ILE A 22 -4.77 -7.00 11.29
N ASN A 23 -4.65 -6.72 12.58
CA ASN A 23 -5.66 -7.16 13.54
C ASN A 23 -7.00 -6.46 13.33
N LEU A 24 -6.96 -5.17 13.03
CA LEU A 24 -8.17 -4.44 12.73
C LEU A 24 -8.83 -4.98 11.46
N GLY A 25 -8.04 -5.21 10.42
CA GLY A 25 -8.56 -5.75 9.16
C GLY A 25 -9.16 -7.13 9.36
N ALA A 26 -8.49 -7.97 10.11
CA ALA A 26 -8.99 -9.32 10.38
C ALA A 26 -10.31 -9.29 11.15
N ALA A 27 -10.39 -8.43 12.16
CA ALA A 27 -11.61 -8.32 12.96
C ALA A 27 -12.78 -7.83 12.11
N LEU A 28 -12.55 -6.82 11.27
CA LEU A 28 -13.61 -6.30 10.42
C LEU A 28 -14.05 -7.34 9.38
N SER A 29 -13.10 -8.08 8.83
CA SER A 29 -13.46 -9.08 7.82
C SER A 29 -14.28 -10.22 8.43
N LYS A 30 -14.03 -10.55 9.69
CA LYS A 30 -14.82 -11.57 10.37
C LYS A 30 -16.25 -11.11 10.61
N GLU A 31 -16.46 -9.82 10.65
CA GLU A 31 -17.81 -9.29 10.76
C GLU A 31 -18.51 -9.14 9.42
N GLY A 32 -17.93 -9.66 8.37
CA GLY A 32 -18.53 -9.62 7.06
C GLY A 32 -18.19 -8.39 6.24
N LYS A 33 -17.31 -7.53 6.75
CA LYS A 33 -16.91 -6.35 6.00
C LYS A 33 -15.86 -6.71 4.98
N LYS A 34 -15.90 -6.06 3.83
CA LYS A 34 -14.86 -6.26 2.82
C LYS A 34 -13.73 -5.30 3.12
N VAL A 35 -12.54 -5.84 3.34
CA VAL A 35 -11.40 -5.07 3.79
C VAL A 35 -10.27 -5.17 2.79
N LEU A 36 -9.67 -4.03 2.48
CA LEU A 36 -8.45 -3.97 1.69
C LEU A 36 -7.37 -3.33 2.54
N LEU A 37 -6.31 -4.07 2.79
CA LEU A 37 -5.12 -3.56 3.45
C LEU A 37 -4.17 -3.05 2.38
N ILE A 38 -3.63 -1.87 2.58
CA ILE A 38 -2.64 -1.31 1.66
C ILE A 38 -1.36 -1.07 2.45
N ASP A 39 -0.31 -1.78 2.07
CA ASP A 39 0.99 -1.65 2.72
C ASP A 39 1.79 -0.60 1.98
N SER A 40 2.03 0.53 2.60
CA SER A 40 2.78 1.62 1.98
C SER A 40 4.16 1.81 2.58
N ASP A 41 4.63 0.86 3.37
CA ASP A 41 5.94 0.94 4.01
C ASP A 41 6.99 0.28 3.12
N PRO A 42 8.01 1.01 2.69
CA PRO A 42 9.02 0.44 1.79
C PRO A 42 10.00 -0.50 2.48
N GLN A 43 9.98 -0.55 3.80
CA GLN A 43 10.93 -1.38 4.52
C GLN A 43 10.51 -2.84 4.54
N VAL A 44 11.49 -3.72 4.59
CA VAL A 44 11.24 -5.14 4.65
C VAL A 44 10.76 -5.51 6.05
N GLY A 45 9.88 -6.48 6.14
CA GLY A 45 9.44 -6.96 7.44
C GLY A 45 8.13 -6.39 7.90
N ASN A 46 7.42 -5.74 7.00
CA ASN A 46 6.18 -5.10 7.36
C ASN A 46 4.96 -5.98 7.17
N MET A 47 3.82 -5.36 6.93
CA MET A 47 2.56 -6.06 6.78
C MET A 47 2.62 -7.12 5.68
N THR A 48 3.26 -6.80 4.57
CA THR A 48 3.37 -7.74 3.45
C THR A 48 4.02 -9.04 3.89
N LEU A 49 5.16 -8.94 4.56
CA LEU A 49 5.87 -10.13 5.03
C LEU A 49 5.08 -10.85 6.12
N ALA A 50 4.49 -10.08 7.03
CA ALA A 50 3.70 -10.65 8.12
C ALA A 50 2.51 -11.47 7.61
N LEU A 51 1.99 -11.12 6.44
CA LEU A 51 0.88 -11.83 5.83
C LEU A 51 1.34 -12.95 4.90
N GLY A 52 2.60 -13.33 5.00
CA GLY A 52 3.12 -14.50 4.29
C GLY A 52 3.63 -14.25 2.89
N GLN A 53 3.80 -13.01 2.50
CA GLN A 53 4.29 -12.70 1.17
C GLN A 53 5.75 -12.31 1.22
N MET A 54 6.56 -12.89 0.33
CA MET A 54 7.97 -12.54 0.23
C MET A 54 8.10 -11.36 -0.74
N PRO A 55 8.46 -10.18 -0.25
CA PRO A 55 8.45 -8.99 -1.12
C PRO A 55 9.28 -9.15 -2.39
N ASP A 56 10.42 -9.83 -2.30
CA ASP A 56 11.29 -9.98 -3.45
C ASP A 56 10.71 -10.90 -4.53
N ASN A 57 9.71 -11.71 -4.16
CA ASN A 57 9.08 -12.63 -5.11
C ASN A 57 7.83 -12.04 -5.75
N LEU A 58 7.43 -10.86 -5.34
CA LEU A 58 6.20 -10.26 -5.84
C LEU A 58 6.45 -9.52 -7.14
N LYS A 59 5.69 -9.87 -8.16
CA LYS A 59 5.80 -9.23 -9.45
C LYS A 59 5.11 -7.88 -9.46
N PHE A 60 4.01 -7.77 -8.76
CA PHE A 60 3.22 -6.55 -8.72
C PHE A 60 2.99 -6.12 -7.28
N THR A 61 3.27 -4.86 -7.00
CA THR A 61 3.09 -4.29 -5.66
C THR A 61 2.52 -2.88 -5.79
N LEU A 62 2.31 -2.22 -4.67
CA LEU A 62 1.86 -0.83 -4.67
C LEU A 62 2.76 0.04 -5.53
N ALA A 63 4.06 -0.27 -5.57
CA ALA A 63 5.01 0.48 -6.39
C ALA A 63 4.59 0.51 -7.86
N ASN A 64 4.07 -0.60 -8.38
CA ASN A 64 3.67 -0.67 -9.78
C ASN A 64 2.49 0.27 -10.06
N ILE A 65 1.53 0.33 -9.12
CA ILE A 65 0.37 1.20 -9.28
C ILE A 65 0.81 2.67 -9.29
N ILE A 66 1.68 3.02 -8.35
CA ILE A 66 2.15 4.40 -8.25
C ILE A 66 2.98 4.81 -9.47
N LEU A 67 3.89 3.92 -9.90
CA LEU A 67 4.70 4.21 -11.07
C LEU A 67 3.85 4.40 -12.32
N HIS A 68 2.83 3.57 -12.48
CA HIS A 68 1.93 3.71 -13.61
C HIS A 68 1.22 5.07 -13.57
N PHE A 69 0.78 5.48 -12.38
CA PHE A 69 0.15 6.78 -12.23
C PHE A 69 1.11 7.92 -12.56
N LEU A 70 2.36 7.82 -12.09
CA LEU A 70 3.33 8.86 -12.36
C LEU A 70 3.66 8.97 -13.85
N ASP A 71 3.63 7.85 -14.56
CA ASP A 71 3.96 7.85 -15.98
C ASP A 71 2.78 8.21 -16.88
N THR A 72 1.56 7.89 -16.49
CA THR A 72 0.40 8.05 -17.37
C THR A 72 -0.68 8.99 -16.83
N GLY A 73 -0.64 9.27 -15.55
CA GLY A 73 -1.71 10.04 -14.90
C GLY A 73 -2.94 9.21 -14.58
N GLU A 74 -2.90 7.92 -14.84
CA GLU A 74 -4.05 7.04 -14.61
C GLU A 74 -3.78 6.04 -13.52
N VAL A 75 -4.81 5.73 -12.75
CA VAL A 75 -4.72 4.73 -11.69
C VAL A 75 -5.22 3.40 -12.23
N ASP A 76 -4.35 2.41 -12.24
CA ASP A 76 -4.67 1.11 -12.79
C ASP A 76 -3.78 0.06 -12.13
N GLY A 77 -4.05 -1.22 -12.40
CA GLY A 77 -3.22 -2.31 -11.91
C GLY A 77 -3.68 -2.92 -10.61
N PHE A 78 -4.84 -2.51 -10.09
CA PHE A 78 -5.33 -3.05 -8.84
C PHE A 78 -5.62 -4.54 -8.93
N LYS A 79 -6.18 -4.98 -10.04
CA LYS A 79 -6.56 -6.37 -10.18
C LYS A 79 -5.35 -7.30 -10.13
N GLU A 80 -4.27 -6.90 -10.80
CA GLU A 80 -3.06 -7.71 -10.84
C GLU A 80 -2.31 -7.67 -9.52
N THR A 81 -2.47 -6.61 -8.76
CA THR A 81 -1.66 -6.35 -7.58
C THR A 81 -2.32 -6.86 -6.30
N THR A 82 -3.65 -6.87 -6.26
CA THR A 82 -4.38 -7.22 -5.04
C THR A 82 -4.32 -8.71 -4.78
N LEU A 83 -3.91 -9.09 -3.58
CA LEU A 83 -3.80 -10.48 -3.16
C LEU A 83 -4.90 -10.80 -2.17
N ARG A 84 -5.45 -12.00 -2.26
CA ARG A 84 -6.44 -12.45 -1.30
C ARG A 84 -5.73 -13.05 -0.09
N VAL A 85 -6.03 -12.52 1.08
CA VAL A 85 -5.47 -13.03 2.34
C VAL A 85 -6.42 -14.06 2.95
N SER A 86 -7.70 -13.71 3.00
CA SER A 86 -8.73 -14.60 3.50
C SER A 86 -10.07 -14.07 3.00
N ASP A 87 -11.17 -14.68 3.44
CA ASP A 87 -12.48 -14.21 3.03
C ASP A 87 -12.63 -12.75 3.44
N ASN A 88 -13.03 -11.93 2.51
CA ASN A 88 -13.26 -10.50 2.75
C ASN A 88 -12.01 -9.70 3.14
N LEU A 89 -10.83 -10.28 3.06
CA LEU A 89 -9.60 -9.58 3.42
C LEU A 89 -8.58 -9.71 2.29
N HIS A 90 -8.20 -8.57 1.73
CA HIS A 90 -7.25 -8.50 0.63
C HIS A 90 -6.12 -7.55 0.97
N LEU A 91 -5.03 -7.66 0.23
CA LEU A 91 -3.82 -6.87 0.48
C LEU A 91 -3.25 -6.35 -0.83
N ILE A 92 -2.90 -5.07 -0.84
CA ILE A 92 -2.00 -4.55 -1.85
C ILE A 92 -0.63 -4.51 -1.21
N PRO A 93 0.30 -5.35 -1.65
CA PRO A 93 1.58 -5.52 -0.96
C PRO A 93 2.58 -4.43 -1.31
N ALA A 94 3.63 -4.35 -0.50
CA ALA A 94 4.73 -3.44 -0.70
C ALA A 94 6.01 -4.21 -0.96
N ASN A 95 7.00 -3.53 -1.55
CA ASN A 95 8.35 -4.06 -1.64
C ASN A 95 9.33 -2.88 -1.59
N PRO A 96 10.65 -3.15 -1.56
CA PRO A 96 11.62 -2.06 -1.42
C PRO A 96 11.61 -1.02 -2.53
N ARG A 97 11.00 -1.31 -3.67
CA ARG A 97 10.89 -0.32 -4.74
C ARG A 97 10.14 0.94 -4.32
N LEU A 98 9.33 0.84 -3.26
CA LEU A 98 8.63 2.02 -2.75
C LEU A 98 9.59 3.11 -2.29
N ALA A 99 10.78 2.75 -1.81
CA ALA A 99 11.75 3.75 -1.39
C ALA A 99 12.20 4.60 -2.56
N THR A 100 12.42 3.98 -3.72
CA THR A 100 12.78 4.70 -4.93
C THR A 100 11.68 5.65 -5.36
N ILE A 101 10.44 5.21 -5.20
CA ILE A 101 9.30 6.04 -5.56
C ILE A 101 9.18 7.24 -4.64
N GLN A 102 9.45 7.05 -3.35
CA GLN A 102 9.46 8.18 -2.42
C GLN A 102 10.45 9.23 -2.86
N ASP A 103 11.65 8.80 -3.28
CA ASP A 103 12.66 9.73 -3.76
C ASP A 103 12.19 10.46 -5.01
N ARG A 104 11.54 9.74 -5.92
CA ARG A 104 11.02 10.36 -7.13
C ARG A 104 9.92 11.37 -6.82
N LEU A 105 9.05 11.05 -5.86
CA LEU A 105 7.99 11.97 -5.48
C LEU A 105 8.54 13.25 -4.87
N ILE A 106 9.59 13.14 -4.07
CA ILE A 106 10.23 14.30 -3.49
C ILE A 106 10.85 15.15 -4.59
N PHE A 107 11.52 14.51 -5.55
CA PHE A 107 12.14 15.22 -6.66
C PHE A 107 11.09 15.95 -7.51
N GLU A 108 10.01 15.27 -7.86
CA GLU A 108 8.95 15.86 -8.66
C GLU A 108 8.33 17.06 -7.98
N ARG A 109 8.13 16.96 -6.69
CA ARG A 109 7.57 18.05 -5.91
C ARG A 109 8.49 19.26 -5.91
N SER A 110 9.78 19.01 -5.73
CA SER A 110 10.78 20.10 -5.71
C SER A 110 10.89 20.78 -7.07
N SER A 111 10.62 20.06 -8.13
CA SER A 111 10.72 20.62 -9.48
C SER A 111 9.40 21.19 -9.98
N GLY A 112 8.39 21.23 -9.15
CA GLY A 112 7.09 21.68 -9.60
C GLY A 112 6.39 20.68 -10.46
N GLY A 113 6.58 19.39 -10.18
CA GLY A 113 6.04 18.33 -10.99
C GLY A 113 4.55 18.12 -10.83
N ILE A 114 4.15 16.86 -10.73
CA ILE A 114 2.74 16.49 -10.82
C ILE A 114 1.88 17.06 -9.70
N PHE A 115 2.51 17.47 -8.61
CA PHE A 115 1.72 17.98 -7.52
C PHE A 115 1.49 19.49 -7.60
N GLU A 116 2.01 20.14 -8.66
CA GLU A 116 1.88 21.49 -8.76
C GLU A 116 0.69 21.76 -9.42
N GLU A 117 -0.09 22.23 -9.24
CA GLU A 117 -1.12 22.58 -9.79
C GLU A 117 -2.03 22.10 -10.45
N LYS A 118 -2.38 21.40 -10.38
CA LYS A 118 -3.43 20.90 -10.99
C LYS A 118 -4.59 21.47 -10.47
N LYS A 119 -4.72 22.59 -10.42
CA LYS A 119 -5.91 23.20 -9.87
C LYS A 119 -6.96 23.36 -10.86
#